data_932fcb86828608f2f6cf6352c2cb13cd
#
_entry.id   932fcb86828608f2f6cf6352c2cb13cd
#
_cell.length_a   1.000
_cell.length_b   1.000
_cell.length_c   1.000
_cell.angle_alpha   90.00
_cell.angle_beta   90.00
_cell.angle_gamma   90.00
#
_symmetry.space_group_name_H-M   'P 1'
#
loop_
_entity.id
_entity.type
_entity.pdbx_description
1 polymer ?
#
loop_
_entity_poly.entity_id
_entity_poly.type
_entity_poly.pdbx_seq_one_letter_code
_entity_poly.pdbx_strand_id
1 'polypeptide(L)'
;MEALINEFYRCDIIQHGEFTLKSGEKSNFYIDCRKIFQYPNLMRMVCDEINKKIINSDWICGIPDGATPFATTVGLMRNIPLLMLRKEKKEYGMKRQIEGNY
;
A
#
# COMPACT_ATOMS: atom_id res chain seq x y z
N MET A 1 -15.89 6.94 5.80
CA MET A 1 -15.74 5.70 5.00
C MET A 1 -16.54 5.73 3.70
N GLU A 2 -17.76 6.23 3.75
CA GLU A 2 -18.59 6.35 2.53
C GLU A 2 -17.96 7.26 1.48
N ALA A 3 -17.41 8.40 1.90
CA ALA A 3 -16.72 9.31 1.00
C ALA A 3 -15.53 8.65 0.32
N LEU A 4 -14.80 7.81 1.05
CA LEU A 4 -13.65 7.08 0.52
C LEU A 4 -14.09 6.06 -0.52
N ILE A 5 -15.17 5.31 -0.26
CA ILE A 5 -15.71 4.33 -1.20
C ILE A 5 -16.15 5.03 -2.49
N ASN A 6 -16.82 6.18 -2.38
CA ASN A 6 -17.25 6.96 -3.54
C ASN A 6 -16.04 7.38 -4.39
N GLU A 7 -14.95 7.79 -3.77
CA GLU A 7 -13.71 8.14 -4.48
C GLU A 7 -13.08 6.91 -5.16
N PHE A 8 -13.16 5.73 -4.55
CA PHE A 8 -12.69 4.51 -5.19
C PHE A 8 -13.41 4.24 -6.51
N TYR A 9 -14.74 4.45 -6.55
CA TYR A 9 -15.49 4.31 -7.78
C TYR A 9 -15.17 5.43 -8.78
N ARG A 10 -15.10 6.66 -8.31
CA ARG A 10 -14.80 7.80 -9.17
C ARG A 10 -13.44 7.66 -9.88
N CYS A 11 -12.45 7.11 -9.19
CA CYS A 11 -11.10 6.94 -9.71
C CYS A 11 -10.86 5.56 -10.36
N ASP A 12 -11.92 4.77 -10.52
CA ASP A 12 -11.84 3.42 -11.08
C ASP A 12 -10.90 2.48 -10.32
N ILE A 13 -10.79 2.68 -9.02
CA ILE A 13 -10.06 1.74 -8.16
C ILE A 13 -10.82 0.44 -8.03
N ILE A 14 -12.15 0.53 -7.91
CA ILE A 14 -13.05 -0.63 -7.90
C ILE A 14 -13.72 -0.71 -9.26
N GLN A 15 -13.57 -1.84 -9.93
CA GLN A 15 -14.15 -2.09 -11.24
C GLN A 15 -15.02 -3.33 -11.19
N HIS A 16 -16.19 -3.28 -11.84
CA HIS A 16 -17.06 -4.43 -12.00
C HIS A 16 -16.91 -4.98 -13.41
N GLY A 17 -17.02 -6.31 -13.54
CA GLY A 17 -16.86 -7.00 -14.82
C GLY A 17 -16.49 -8.44 -14.61
N GLU A 18 -15.84 -9.04 -15.62
CA GLU A 18 -15.33 -10.39 -15.51
C GLU A 18 -13.81 -10.34 -15.44
N PHE A 19 -13.27 -10.82 -14.32
CA PHE A 19 -11.82 -10.83 -14.07
C PHE A 19 -11.37 -12.22 -13.67
N THR A 20 -10.19 -12.60 -14.13
CA THR A 20 -9.53 -13.82 -13.67
C THR A 20 -8.41 -13.43 -12.72
N LEU A 21 -8.49 -13.92 -11.49
CA LEU A 21 -7.50 -13.62 -10.46
C LEU A 21 -6.24 -14.46 -10.68
N LYS A 22 -5.16 -14.08 -10.00
CA LYS A 22 -3.88 -14.80 -10.07
C LYS A 22 -4.02 -16.27 -9.71
N SER A 23 -4.95 -16.59 -8.80
CA SER A 23 -5.26 -17.96 -8.39
C SER A 23 -5.97 -18.79 -9.48
N GLY A 24 -6.43 -18.14 -10.56
CA GLY A 24 -7.26 -18.74 -11.59
C GLY A 24 -8.74 -18.64 -11.32
N GLU A 25 -9.14 -18.21 -10.13
CA GLU A 25 -10.53 -18.00 -9.79
C GLU A 25 -11.10 -16.79 -10.52
N LYS A 26 -12.38 -16.87 -10.85
CA LYS A 26 -13.08 -15.75 -11.49
C LYS A 26 -13.74 -14.87 -10.47
N SER A 27 -13.69 -13.56 -10.71
CA SER A 27 -14.34 -12.56 -9.87
C SER A 27 -15.15 -11.61 -10.73
N ASN A 28 -16.26 -11.10 -10.17
CA ASN A 28 -17.09 -10.08 -10.83
C ASN A 28 -16.67 -8.67 -10.47
N PHE A 29 -15.56 -8.51 -9.75
CA PHE A 29 -15.00 -7.19 -9.47
C PHE A 29 -13.48 -7.29 -9.35
N TYR A 30 -12.81 -6.14 -9.47
CA TYR A 30 -11.37 -6.01 -9.32
C TYR A 30 -11.06 -4.72 -8.56
N ILE A 31 -10.12 -4.80 -7.63
CA ILE A 31 -9.66 -3.63 -6.86
C ILE A 31 -8.20 -3.38 -7.21
N ASP A 32 -7.93 -2.20 -7.81
CA ASP A 32 -6.60 -1.81 -8.25
C ASP A 32 -6.02 -0.76 -7.31
N CYS A 33 -5.45 -1.23 -6.20
CA CYS A 33 -4.92 -0.33 -5.18
C CYS A 33 -3.70 0.47 -5.63
N ARG A 34 -2.94 -0.03 -6.60
CA ARG A 34 -1.76 0.70 -7.09
C ARG A 34 -2.14 1.96 -7.86
N LYS A 35 -3.33 2.01 -8.42
CA LYS A 35 -3.85 3.20 -9.10
C LYS A 35 -4.06 4.36 -8.13
N ILE A 36 -4.25 4.08 -6.85
CA ILE A 36 -4.43 5.10 -5.81
C ILE A 36 -3.28 6.10 -5.80
N PHE A 37 -2.06 5.64 -6.10
CA PHE A 37 -0.87 6.49 -6.08
C PHE A 37 -0.94 7.65 -7.07
N GLN A 38 -1.76 7.53 -8.11
CA GLN A 38 -1.91 8.57 -9.13
C GLN A 38 -2.86 9.70 -8.70
N TYR A 39 -3.57 9.52 -7.59
CA TYR A 39 -4.57 10.46 -7.10
C TYR A 39 -4.18 10.96 -5.70
N PRO A 40 -3.44 12.07 -5.61
CA PRO A 40 -2.90 12.53 -4.31
C PRO A 40 -3.96 12.74 -3.23
N ASN A 41 -5.11 13.28 -3.58
CA ASN A 41 -6.19 13.48 -2.58
C ASN A 41 -6.73 12.14 -2.09
N LEU A 42 -6.92 11.17 -2.99
CA LEU A 42 -7.34 9.83 -2.61
C LEU A 42 -6.27 9.15 -1.76
N MET A 43 -4.99 9.31 -2.13
CA MET A 43 -3.87 8.77 -1.36
C MET A 43 -3.90 9.30 0.08
N ARG A 44 -4.16 10.61 0.28
CA ARG A 44 -4.30 11.20 1.61
C ARG A 44 -5.45 10.59 2.38
N MET A 45 -6.61 10.41 1.74
CA MET A 45 -7.78 9.81 2.38
C MET A 45 -7.51 8.38 2.84
N VAL A 46 -6.86 7.59 2.00
CA VAL A 46 -6.50 6.20 2.32
C VAL A 46 -5.50 6.17 3.47
N CYS A 47 -4.47 6.99 3.41
CA CYS A 47 -3.45 7.04 4.46
C CYS A 47 -4.01 7.54 5.79
N ASP A 48 -4.98 8.47 5.77
CA ASP A 48 -5.69 8.89 6.99
C ASP A 48 -6.43 7.73 7.64
N GLU A 49 -7.08 6.89 6.84
CA GLU A 49 -7.77 5.71 7.35
C GLU A 49 -6.80 4.67 7.92
N ILE A 50 -5.68 4.44 7.22
CA ILE A 50 -4.63 3.53 7.71
C ILE A 50 -4.06 4.07 9.03
N ASN A 51 -3.80 5.38 9.08
CA ASN A 51 -3.25 6.05 10.26
C ASN A 51 -4.09 5.82 11.51
N LYS A 52 -5.42 5.82 11.37
CA LYS A 52 -6.35 5.58 12.49
C LYS A 52 -6.22 4.16 13.07
N LYS A 53 -5.71 3.23 12.29
CA LYS A 53 -5.65 1.81 12.67
C LYS A 53 -4.27 1.38 13.13
N ILE A 54 -3.25 2.20 12.92
CA ILE A 54 -1.88 1.86 13.28
C ILE A 54 -1.65 2.15 14.77
N ILE A 55 -1.12 1.17 15.48
CA ILE A 55 -0.65 1.34 16.85
C ILE A 55 0.73 1.98 16.86
N ASN A 56 1.14 2.54 17.99
CA ASN A 56 2.48 3.08 18.15
C ASN A 56 3.50 1.96 17.93
N SER A 57 4.48 2.23 17.06
CA SER A 57 5.48 1.24 16.66
C SER A 57 6.83 1.95 16.54
N ASP A 58 7.90 1.18 16.73
CA ASP A 58 9.27 1.68 16.53
C ASP A 58 9.61 1.79 15.05
N TRP A 59 9.01 0.95 14.25
CA TRP A 59 9.27 0.84 12.81
C TRP A 59 7.98 0.58 12.04
N ILE A 60 7.97 1.01 10.78
CA ILE A 60 6.92 0.64 9.85
C ILE A 60 7.56 0.04 8.59
N CYS A 61 6.94 -0.98 8.04
CA CYS A 61 7.44 -1.66 6.85
C CYS A 61 6.25 -2.07 5.97
N GLY A 62 6.31 -1.74 4.70
CA GLY A 62 5.29 -2.17 3.73
C GLY A 62 5.72 -3.45 3.03
N ILE A 63 4.75 -4.32 2.79
CA ILE A 63 4.99 -5.50 1.97
C ILE A 63 5.22 -5.06 0.52
N PRO A 64 6.38 -5.40 -0.09
CA PRO A 64 6.67 -4.97 -1.44
C PRO A 64 5.77 -5.68 -2.47
N ASP A 65 5.50 -5.04 -3.56
CA ASP A 65 5.89 -3.66 -3.86
C ASP A 65 4.75 -2.71 -3.51
N GLY A 66 3.53 -3.21 -3.51
CA GLY A 66 2.31 -2.40 -3.49
C GLY A 66 2.06 -1.65 -2.19
N ALA A 67 2.48 -2.19 -1.05
CA ALA A 67 2.23 -1.54 0.23
C ALA A 67 3.31 -0.52 0.62
N THR A 68 4.47 -0.54 -0.04
CA THR A 68 5.59 0.33 0.31
C THR A 68 5.24 1.82 0.24
N PRO A 69 4.57 2.34 -0.80
CA PRO A 69 4.20 3.76 -0.82
C PRO A 69 3.26 4.16 0.30
N PHE A 70 2.32 3.29 0.68
CA PHE A 70 1.42 3.56 1.80
C PHE A 70 2.19 3.61 3.13
N ALA A 71 3.08 2.65 3.35
CA ALA A 71 3.90 2.60 4.56
C ALA A 71 4.80 3.84 4.67
N THR A 72 5.40 4.26 3.55
CA THR A 72 6.24 5.45 3.51
C THR A 72 5.46 6.69 3.90
N THR A 73 4.28 6.87 3.32
CA THR A 73 3.44 8.03 3.58
C THR A 73 2.95 8.06 5.03
N VAL A 74 2.44 6.95 5.52
CA VAL A 74 1.95 6.86 6.91
C VAL A 74 3.10 7.02 7.90
N GLY A 75 4.28 6.47 7.59
CA GLY A 75 5.46 6.65 8.41
C GLY A 75 5.82 8.12 8.58
N LEU A 76 5.80 8.89 7.49
CA LEU A 76 6.03 10.33 7.55
C LEU A 76 4.94 11.04 8.36
N MET A 77 3.68 10.70 8.19
CA MET A 77 2.57 11.29 8.93
C MET A 77 2.70 11.06 10.44
N ARG A 78 3.17 9.90 10.84
CA ARG A 78 3.29 9.49 12.25
C ARG A 78 4.68 9.72 12.82
N ASN A 79 5.62 10.17 12.01
CA ASN A 79 7.03 10.29 12.42
C ASN A 79 7.59 8.95 12.91
N ILE A 80 7.24 7.88 12.22
CA ILE A 80 7.73 6.51 12.48
C ILE A 80 8.77 6.17 11.41
N PRO A 81 9.98 5.73 11.79
CA PRO A 81 10.98 5.33 10.81
C PRO A 81 10.52 4.16 9.95
N LEU A 82 10.85 4.24 8.67
CA LEU A 82 10.54 3.20 7.69
C LEU A 82 11.70 2.22 7.56
N LEU A 83 11.39 0.94 7.60
CA LEU A 83 12.29 -0.09 7.11
C LEU A 83 11.82 -0.51 5.73
N MET A 84 12.74 -0.65 4.80
CA MET A 84 12.40 -1.05 3.45
C MET A 84 12.66 -2.53 3.25
N LEU A 85 11.59 -3.28 2.98
CA LEU A 85 11.68 -4.70 2.67
C LEU A 85 11.85 -4.86 1.16
N ARG A 86 12.84 -5.63 0.76
CA ARG A 86 13.03 -5.99 -0.64
C ARG A 86 12.23 -7.23 -0.97
N LYS A 87 11.65 -7.27 -2.16
CA LYS A 87 10.90 -8.44 -2.65
C LYS A 87 11.81 -9.66 -2.74
N GLU A 88 13.07 -9.44 -3.16
CA GLU A 88 14.07 -10.49 -3.26
C GLU A 88 15.33 -10.07 -2.51
N LYS A 89 16.02 -11.05 -1.91
CA LYS A 89 17.27 -10.80 -1.24
C LYS A 89 18.31 -10.33 -2.26
N LYS A 90 19.03 -9.26 -1.91
CA LYS A 90 20.09 -8.70 -2.74
C LYS A 90 21.24 -9.70 -2.87
N GLU A 91 21.67 -9.97 -4.10
CA GLU A 91 22.77 -10.91 -4.39
C GLU A 91 24.15 -10.26 -4.32
N TYR A 92 24.20 -8.94 -4.22
CA TYR A 92 25.45 -8.16 -4.21
C TYR A 92 25.38 -7.09 -3.12
N GLY A 93 26.55 -6.46 -2.87
CA GLY A 93 26.66 -5.45 -1.82
C GLY A 93 26.39 -6.04 -0.45
N MET A 94 25.54 -5.42 0.34
CA MET A 94 25.24 -5.86 1.71
C MET A 94 24.38 -7.11 1.78
N LYS A 95 23.82 -7.58 0.67
CA LYS A 95 23.00 -8.80 0.57
C LYS A 95 21.85 -8.83 1.59
N ARG A 96 21.25 -7.68 1.86
CA ARG A 96 20.17 -7.55 2.83
C ARG A 96 18.82 -7.65 2.14
N GLN A 97 17.86 -8.30 2.79
CA GLN A 97 16.47 -8.27 2.37
C GLN A 97 15.75 -7.08 3.00
N ILE A 98 16.15 -6.68 4.21
CA ILE A 98 15.59 -5.51 4.90
C ILE A 98 16.65 -4.43 4.93
N GLU A 99 16.31 -3.25 4.40
CA GLU A 99 17.19 -2.09 4.38
C GLU A 99 16.85 -1.17 5.57
N GLY A 100 17.86 -0.71 6.26
CA GLY A 100 17.75 0.19 7.40
C GLY A 100 18.64 -0.25 8.55
N ASN A 101 18.65 0.56 9.59
CA ASN A 101 19.33 0.23 10.85
C ASN A 101 18.26 -0.13 11.89
N TYR A 102 18.25 -1.36 12.28
CA TYR A 102 17.22 -1.87 13.19
C TYR A 102 17.80 -2.72 14.30
#